data_3809f47adfb8dc86ab7ca473ebc7235e
#
_entry.id   3809f47adfb8dc86ab7ca473ebc7235e
#
_cell.length_a   1.000
_cell.length_b   1.000
_cell.length_c   1.000
_cell.angle_alpha   90.00
_cell.angle_beta   90.00
_cell.angle_gamma   90.00
#
_symmetry.space_group_name_H-M   'P 1'
#
loop_
_entity.id
_entity.type
_entity.pdbx_description
1 polymer ?
#
loop_
_entity_poly.entity_id
_entity_poly.type
_entity_poly.pdbx_seq_one_letter_code
_entity_poly.pdbx_strand_id
1 'polypeptide(L)'
;MATHTIDGPFFEDFSVGQLFGAPSVTVTEGYTAIYQATTGDRMRLPLDTHLSSQVTKDTRAIVHPMLVINVVNGQTTYASQNVKGNLFYRGLILKRPVFVNDTLTTVTKVIGLKQNKAKAGRDATGMVGLEIETKNQKNEVVMKYWRCPMIPCRQKDVTTGKNDDFSWIPEKLSIEELTACTRLNWDIAPLVSSAFSPEIPRFSVGDH
;
A
#
# COMPACT_ATOMS: atom_id res chain seq x y z
N MET A 1 33.07 -9.26 21.68
CA MET A 1 31.61 -9.05 21.59
C MET A 1 31.19 -9.49 20.20
N ALA A 2 30.27 -10.46 20.07
CA ALA A 2 29.73 -10.84 18.79
C ALA A 2 28.80 -9.70 18.30
N THR A 3 29.11 -9.10 17.17
CA THR A 3 28.27 -8.10 16.55
C THR A 3 27.12 -8.85 15.87
N HIS A 4 25.93 -8.80 16.43
CA HIS A 4 24.73 -9.30 15.77
C HIS A 4 24.32 -8.29 14.71
N THR A 5 24.64 -8.56 13.47
CA THR A 5 24.10 -7.81 12.34
C THR A 5 22.69 -8.34 12.06
N ILE A 6 21.68 -7.51 12.22
CA ILE A 6 20.31 -7.85 11.78
C ILE A 6 20.28 -7.55 10.28
N ASP A 7 20.65 -8.55 9.49
CA ASP A 7 20.46 -8.49 8.04
C ASP A 7 19.00 -8.84 7.72
N GLY A 8 18.36 -8.02 6.88
CA GLY A 8 17.08 -8.39 6.30
C GLY A 8 17.23 -9.57 5.32
N PRO A 9 16.11 -10.14 4.82
CA PRO A 9 16.18 -11.27 3.92
C PRO A 9 16.86 -10.89 2.60
N PHE A 10 17.77 -11.74 2.14
CA PHE A 10 18.32 -11.74 0.80
C PHE A 10 17.47 -12.62 -0.12
N PHE A 11 17.69 -12.54 -1.43
CA PHE A 11 16.84 -13.25 -2.38
C PHE A 11 16.81 -14.78 -2.18
N GLU A 12 17.92 -15.37 -1.75
CA GLU A 12 18.03 -16.80 -1.45
C GLU A 12 17.15 -17.24 -0.28
N ASP A 13 16.91 -16.34 0.68
CA ASP A 13 16.19 -16.62 1.94
C ASP A 13 14.67 -16.73 1.74
N PHE A 14 14.15 -16.36 0.56
CA PHE A 14 12.73 -16.45 0.26
C PHE A 14 12.33 -17.81 -0.28
N SER A 15 11.13 -18.25 0.11
CA SER A 15 10.44 -19.42 -0.42
C SER A 15 9.01 -19.07 -0.82
N VAL A 16 8.51 -19.64 -1.93
CA VAL A 16 7.12 -19.47 -2.34
C VAL A 16 6.20 -20.03 -1.26
N GLY A 17 5.15 -19.27 -0.93
CA GLY A 17 4.23 -19.60 0.16
C GLY A 17 4.66 -19.06 1.53
N GLN A 18 5.88 -18.57 1.69
CA GLN A 18 6.34 -17.95 2.94
C GLN A 18 5.47 -16.77 3.33
N LEU A 19 5.15 -16.67 4.62
CA LEU A 19 4.33 -15.60 5.19
C LEU A 19 5.17 -14.69 6.09
N PHE A 20 4.94 -13.40 5.97
CA PHE A 20 5.45 -12.40 6.90
C PHE A 20 4.28 -11.67 7.53
N GLY A 21 4.27 -11.60 8.84
CA GLY A 21 3.34 -10.81 9.61
C GLY A 21 4.03 -9.59 10.20
N ALA A 22 3.23 -8.64 10.65
CA ALA A 22 3.68 -7.48 11.43
C ALA A 22 2.71 -7.24 12.58
N PRO A 23 3.12 -6.50 13.62
CA PRO A 23 2.20 -6.06 14.65
C PRO A 23 1.03 -5.30 14.05
N SER A 24 -0.17 -5.53 14.58
CA SER A 24 -1.35 -4.75 14.20
C SER A 24 -1.16 -3.28 14.61
N VAL A 25 -1.70 -2.36 13.82
CA VAL A 25 -1.61 -0.92 14.06
C VAL A 25 -3.02 -0.34 14.15
N THR A 26 -3.35 0.29 15.27
CA THR A 26 -4.57 1.11 15.39
C THR A 26 -4.28 2.50 14.83
N VAL A 27 -5.05 2.92 13.83
CA VAL A 27 -4.91 4.26 13.24
C VAL A 27 -5.63 5.26 14.13
N THR A 28 -4.86 5.91 14.99
CA THR A 28 -5.38 6.90 15.97
C THR A 28 -5.53 8.29 15.34
N GLU A 29 -6.19 9.20 16.06
CA GLU A 29 -6.25 10.63 15.70
C GLU A 29 -4.85 11.24 15.60
N GLY A 30 -3.90 10.80 16.44
CA GLY A 30 -2.51 11.26 16.38
C GLY A 30 -1.85 10.96 15.04
N TYR A 31 -2.04 9.76 14.48
CA TYR A 31 -1.57 9.44 13.13
C TYR A 31 -2.14 10.37 12.08
N THR A 32 -3.45 10.62 12.14
CA THR A 32 -4.14 11.49 11.19
C THR A 32 -3.65 12.93 11.29
N ALA A 33 -3.52 13.47 12.50
CA ALA A 33 -3.05 14.84 12.73
C ALA A 33 -1.61 15.05 12.24
N ILE A 34 -0.69 14.12 12.54
CA ILE A 34 0.70 14.18 12.08
C ILE A 34 0.75 14.08 10.55
N TYR A 35 -0.01 13.17 9.95
CA TYR A 35 -0.05 13.01 8.50
C TYR A 35 -0.52 14.31 7.82
N GLN A 36 -1.64 14.88 8.25
CA GLN A 36 -2.20 16.12 7.71
C GLN A 36 -1.23 17.29 7.83
N ALA A 37 -0.62 17.46 9.01
CA ALA A 37 0.34 18.53 9.26
C ALA A 37 1.62 18.39 8.42
N THR A 38 2.10 17.16 8.21
CA THR A 38 3.36 16.89 7.50
C THR A 38 3.19 16.98 5.98
N THR A 39 2.06 16.49 5.46
CA THR A 39 1.83 16.42 4.00
C THR A 39 1.13 17.63 3.42
N GLY A 40 0.58 18.52 4.25
CA GLY A 40 -0.28 19.60 3.80
C GLY A 40 -1.53 19.08 3.06
N ASP A 41 -2.12 18.00 3.59
CA ASP A 41 -3.27 17.32 3.01
C ASP A 41 -4.42 18.29 2.69
N ARG A 42 -5.07 18.08 1.55
CA ARG A 42 -6.20 18.87 1.08
C ARG A 42 -7.44 18.05 0.77
N MET A 43 -7.44 16.76 1.08
CA MET A 43 -8.59 15.90 0.85
C MET A 43 -9.67 16.22 1.87
N ARG A 44 -10.83 16.68 1.37
CA ARG A 44 -11.89 17.29 2.20
C ARG A 44 -12.44 16.36 3.27
N LEU A 45 -12.75 15.12 2.94
CA LEU A 45 -13.36 14.19 3.89
C LEU A 45 -12.45 13.86 5.08
N PRO A 46 -11.13 13.60 4.91
CA PRO A 46 -10.24 13.44 6.06
C PRO A 46 -10.02 14.69 6.90
N LEU A 47 -10.11 15.88 6.28
CA LEU A 47 -9.88 17.16 6.98
C LEU A 47 -11.11 17.64 7.76
N ASP A 48 -12.31 17.40 7.24
CA ASP A 48 -13.56 17.89 7.81
C ASP A 48 -14.38 16.72 8.37
N THR A 49 -14.23 16.47 9.66
CA THR A 49 -14.94 15.39 10.35
C THR A 49 -16.46 15.56 10.33
N HIS A 50 -16.94 16.80 10.38
CA HIS A 50 -18.38 17.08 10.32
C HIS A 50 -18.94 16.69 8.94
N LEU A 51 -18.31 17.17 7.87
CA LEU A 51 -18.66 16.79 6.51
C LEU A 51 -18.53 15.26 6.30
N SER A 52 -17.44 14.67 6.78
CA SER A 52 -17.23 13.23 6.71
C SER A 52 -18.38 12.45 7.31
N SER A 53 -18.83 12.81 8.51
CA SER A 53 -19.95 12.12 9.18
C SER A 53 -21.28 12.27 8.43
N GLN A 54 -21.52 13.41 7.80
CA GLN A 54 -22.71 13.61 6.97
C GLN A 54 -22.70 12.74 5.72
N VAL A 55 -21.53 12.57 5.10
CA VAL A 55 -21.36 11.76 3.88
C VAL A 55 -21.34 10.27 4.19
N THR A 56 -20.52 9.85 5.13
CA THR A 56 -20.26 8.43 5.39
C THR A 56 -21.29 7.77 6.30
N LYS A 57 -22.05 8.59 7.07
CA LYS A 57 -22.95 8.17 8.14
C LYS A 57 -22.23 7.45 9.29
N ASP A 58 -20.89 7.55 9.36
CA ASP A 58 -20.08 7.12 10.50
C ASP A 58 -19.69 8.34 11.34
N THR A 59 -19.74 8.23 12.65
CA THR A 59 -19.37 9.31 13.57
C THR A 59 -17.87 9.48 13.73
N ARG A 60 -17.09 8.50 13.28
CA ARG A 60 -15.63 8.54 13.31
C ARG A 60 -15.08 9.27 12.09
N ALA A 61 -13.97 9.96 12.26
CA ALA A 61 -13.28 10.58 11.15
C ALA A 61 -12.75 9.51 10.16
N ILE A 62 -12.91 9.77 8.87
CA ILE A 62 -12.30 8.92 7.84
C ILE A 62 -10.80 9.17 7.79
N VAL A 63 -10.03 8.09 7.66
CA VAL A 63 -8.57 8.17 7.52
C VAL A 63 -8.21 8.46 6.07
N HIS A 64 -7.23 9.34 5.86
CA HIS A 64 -6.72 9.63 4.52
C HIS A 64 -6.20 8.33 3.85
N PRO A 65 -6.62 8.02 2.60
CA PRO A 65 -6.25 6.77 1.93
C PRO A 65 -4.73 6.53 1.85
N MET A 66 -3.94 7.60 1.62
CA MET A 66 -2.49 7.48 1.57
C MET A 66 -1.86 7.21 2.93
N LEU A 67 -2.46 7.68 4.04
CA LEU A 67 -2.03 7.29 5.38
C LEU A 67 -2.24 5.78 5.59
N VAL A 68 -3.38 5.25 5.15
CA VAL A 68 -3.63 3.79 5.19
C VAL A 68 -2.55 3.03 4.41
N ILE A 69 -2.24 3.47 3.19
CA ILE A 69 -1.18 2.87 2.36
C ILE A 69 0.18 2.93 3.08
N ASN A 70 0.51 4.05 3.72
CA ASN A 70 1.77 4.20 4.44
C ASN A 70 1.87 3.25 5.64
N VAL A 71 0.79 3.10 6.42
CA VAL A 71 0.73 2.14 7.53
C VAL A 71 0.92 0.72 7.01
N VAL A 72 0.18 0.33 5.97
CA VAL A 72 0.27 -1.00 5.35
C VAL A 72 1.67 -1.27 4.81
N ASN A 73 2.26 -0.30 4.08
CA ASN A 73 3.63 -0.45 3.58
C ASN A 73 4.64 -0.62 4.73
N GLY A 74 4.48 0.12 5.82
CA GLY A 74 5.29 -0.06 7.03
C GLY A 74 5.20 -1.47 7.59
N GLN A 75 4.01 -2.06 7.61
CA GLN A 75 3.80 -3.44 8.05
C GLN A 75 4.42 -4.50 7.11
N THR A 76 4.78 -4.14 5.88
CA THR A 76 5.46 -5.06 4.93
C THR A 76 6.98 -4.91 4.91
N THR A 77 7.55 -4.05 5.75
CA THR A 77 8.98 -3.69 5.70
C THR A 77 9.89 -4.89 5.91
N TYR A 78 9.53 -5.83 6.78
CA TYR A 78 10.38 -6.99 7.08
C TYR A 78 10.70 -7.81 5.81
N ALA A 79 9.71 -8.06 4.96
CA ALA A 79 9.91 -8.77 3.69
C ALA A 79 10.69 -7.97 2.64
N SER A 80 10.88 -6.66 2.83
CA SER A 80 11.51 -5.79 1.84
C SER A 80 12.65 -4.93 2.41
N GLN A 81 13.21 -5.32 3.55
CA GLN A 81 14.24 -4.55 4.24
C GLN A 81 15.46 -4.28 3.36
N ASN A 82 15.87 -5.25 2.54
CA ASN A 82 16.98 -5.13 1.60
C ASN A 82 16.57 -4.69 0.18
N VAL A 83 15.39 -4.10 0.02
CA VAL A 83 14.89 -3.71 -1.30
C VAL A 83 15.81 -2.69 -1.98
N LYS A 84 16.21 -2.98 -3.23
CA LYS A 84 16.90 -2.02 -4.11
C LYS A 84 15.94 -1.14 -4.90
N GLY A 85 14.72 -1.62 -5.13
CA GLY A 85 13.65 -0.90 -5.82
C GLY A 85 12.42 -1.77 -5.98
N ASN A 86 11.27 -1.16 -6.13
CA ASN A 86 10.02 -1.86 -6.44
C ASN A 86 9.77 -1.78 -7.94
N LEU A 87 9.61 -2.94 -8.59
CA LEU A 87 9.44 -3.03 -10.03
C LEU A 87 8.00 -2.76 -10.46
N PHE A 88 7.03 -3.16 -9.62
CA PHE A 88 5.64 -2.81 -9.83
C PHE A 88 4.83 -2.84 -8.52
N TYR A 89 3.72 -2.10 -8.54
CA TYR A 89 2.56 -2.24 -7.68
C TYR A 89 1.35 -2.48 -8.58
N ARG A 90 0.56 -3.52 -8.31
CA ARG A 90 -0.61 -3.90 -9.10
C ARG A 90 -1.80 -4.15 -8.18
N GLY A 91 -2.98 -3.73 -8.59
CA GLY A 91 -4.20 -3.91 -7.81
C GLY A 91 -4.25 -3.09 -6.51
N LEU A 92 -3.44 -2.04 -6.38
CA LEU A 92 -3.36 -1.22 -5.17
C LEU A 92 -4.59 -0.31 -5.07
N ILE A 93 -5.60 -0.78 -4.37
CA ILE A 93 -6.83 -0.05 -4.11
C ILE A 93 -7.35 -0.36 -2.70
N LEU A 94 -7.95 0.64 -2.06
CA LEU A 94 -8.74 0.44 -0.85
C LEU A 94 -10.09 -0.17 -1.22
N LYS A 95 -10.37 -1.35 -0.70
CA LYS A 95 -11.65 -2.06 -0.91
C LYS A 95 -12.77 -1.53 -0.04
N ARG A 96 -12.41 -0.80 1.02
CA ARG A 96 -13.32 -0.11 1.94
C ARG A 96 -12.62 1.06 2.63
N PRO A 97 -13.38 2.07 3.09
CA PRO A 97 -12.82 3.15 3.90
C PRO A 97 -12.28 2.61 5.22
N VAL A 98 -11.28 3.32 5.75
CA VAL A 98 -10.74 3.12 7.10
C VAL A 98 -11.13 4.34 7.92
N PHE A 99 -11.58 4.11 9.13
CA PHE A 99 -11.93 5.16 10.08
C PHE A 99 -10.95 5.20 11.24
N VAL A 100 -10.84 6.35 11.88
CA VAL A 100 -10.04 6.51 13.10
C VAL A 100 -10.47 5.45 14.13
N ASN A 101 -9.49 4.86 14.79
CA ASN A 101 -9.60 3.71 15.69
C ASN A 101 -9.85 2.36 15.02
N ASP A 102 -9.81 2.27 13.69
CA ASP A 102 -9.67 0.96 13.05
C ASP A 102 -8.25 0.41 13.27
N THR A 103 -8.17 -0.90 13.50
CA THR A 103 -6.90 -1.61 13.71
C THR A 103 -6.60 -2.44 12.47
N LEU A 104 -5.46 -2.18 11.85
CA LEU A 104 -5.02 -2.81 10.61
C LEU A 104 -4.01 -3.92 10.90
N THR A 105 -4.26 -5.09 10.35
CA THR A 105 -3.37 -6.25 10.39
C THR A 105 -3.02 -6.66 8.97
N THR A 106 -1.73 -6.69 8.65
CA THR A 106 -1.24 -7.00 7.31
C THR A 106 -0.45 -8.30 7.31
N VAL A 107 -0.74 -9.14 6.33
CA VAL A 107 0.03 -10.34 6.00
C VAL A 107 0.62 -10.17 4.61
N THR A 108 1.89 -10.48 4.48
CA THR A 108 2.61 -10.51 3.21
C THR A 108 2.95 -11.95 2.87
N LYS A 109 2.55 -12.41 1.68
CA LYS A 109 2.82 -13.76 1.18
C LYS A 109 3.75 -13.71 -0.03
N VAL A 110 4.79 -14.53 -0.04
CA VAL A 110 5.61 -14.73 -1.23
C VAL A 110 4.85 -15.61 -2.22
N ILE A 111 4.63 -15.09 -3.42
CA ILE A 111 3.84 -15.76 -4.47
C ILE A 111 4.66 -16.18 -5.68
N GLY A 112 5.91 -15.78 -5.75
CA GLY A 112 6.82 -16.19 -6.81
C GLY A 112 8.19 -15.56 -6.65
N LEU A 113 9.21 -16.21 -7.21
CA LEU A 113 10.62 -15.84 -7.12
C LEU A 113 11.27 -15.97 -8.49
N LYS A 114 11.90 -14.90 -8.98
CA LYS A 114 12.61 -14.93 -10.27
C LYS A 114 13.94 -14.22 -10.17
N GLN A 115 15.02 -14.94 -10.40
CA GLN A 115 16.34 -14.34 -10.46
C GLN A 115 16.49 -13.47 -11.71
N ASN A 116 17.05 -12.28 -11.54
CA ASN A 116 17.35 -11.40 -12.66
C ASN A 116 18.50 -11.96 -13.50
N LYS A 117 18.49 -11.68 -14.79
CA LYS A 117 19.58 -12.04 -15.69
C LYS A 117 20.88 -11.39 -15.21
N ALA A 118 21.95 -12.17 -15.19
CA ALA A 118 23.28 -11.67 -14.86
C ALA A 118 23.67 -10.51 -15.80
N LYS A 119 24.28 -9.49 -15.25
CA LYS A 119 24.84 -8.36 -16.01
C LYS A 119 26.28 -8.13 -15.54
N ALA A 120 27.21 -7.98 -16.48
CA ALA A 120 28.61 -7.73 -16.16
C ALA A 120 28.75 -6.49 -15.24
N GLY A 121 29.55 -6.65 -14.19
CA GLY A 121 29.81 -5.59 -13.21
C GLY A 121 28.66 -5.28 -12.25
N ARG A 122 27.60 -6.10 -12.19
CA ARG A 122 26.50 -5.93 -11.24
C ARG A 122 26.31 -7.16 -10.37
N ASP A 123 26.05 -6.92 -9.08
CA ASP A 123 25.72 -7.99 -8.15
C ASP A 123 24.40 -8.66 -8.53
N ALA A 124 24.30 -9.97 -8.26
CA ALA A 124 23.10 -10.74 -8.50
C ALA A 124 21.92 -10.23 -7.68
N THR A 125 20.75 -10.21 -8.29
CA THR A 125 19.49 -9.79 -7.66
C THR A 125 18.36 -10.71 -8.12
N GLY A 126 17.25 -10.70 -7.39
CA GLY A 126 16.04 -11.38 -7.80
C GLY A 126 14.79 -10.54 -7.56
N MET A 127 13.74 -10.91 -8.24
CA MET A 127 12.39 -10.38 -8.10
C MET A 127 11.62 -11.27 -7.14
N VAL A 128 11.02 -10.66 -6.11
CA VAL A 128 10.17 -11.33 -5.14
C VAL A 128 8.74 -10.86 -5.35
N GLY A 129 7.89 -11.70 -5.93
CA GLY A 129 6.47 -11.44 -6.04
C GLY A 129 5.81 -11.55 -4.66
N LEU A 130 5.21 -10.47 -4.18
CA LEU A 130 4.54 -10.40 -2.90
C LEU A 130 3.06 -10.10 -3.10
N GLU A 131 2.19 -10.90 -2.47
CA GLU A 131 0.79 -10.58 -2.26
C GLU A 131 0.63 -10.01 -0.86
N ILE A 132 0.00 -8.83 -0.75
CA ILE A 132 -0.26 -8.15 0.50
C ILE A 132 -1.77 -8.13 0.76
N GLU A 133 -2.18 -8.61 1.92
CA GLU A 133 -3.57 -8.52 2.36
C GLU A 133 -3.63 -7.85 3.73
N THR A 134 -4.46 -6.80 3.83
CA THR A 134 -4.70 -6.06 5.06
C THR A 134 -6.17 -6.20 5.45
N LYS A 135 -6.40 -6.50 6.72
CA LYS A 135 -7.74 -6.60 7.32
C LYS A 135 -7.87 -5.63 8.48
N ASN A 136 -9.11 -5.23 8.75
CA ASN A 136 -9.45 -4.49 9.96
C ASN A 136 -9.76 -5.45 11.13
N GLN A 137 -10.08 -4.90 12.31
CA GLN A 137 -10.42 -5.64 13.53
C GLN A 137 -11.69 -6.51 13.41
N LYS A 138 -12.51 -6.29 12.38
CA LYS A 138 -13.69 -7.11 12.06
C LYS A 138 -13.37 -8.24 11.06
N ASN A 139 -12.08 -8.47 10.77
CA ASN A 139 -11.60 -9.42 9.76
C ASN A 139 -12.06 -9.11 8.33
N GLU A 140 -12.42 -7.87 8.05
CA GLU A 140 -12.82 -7.41 6.73
C GLU A 140 -11.61 -6.93 5.93
N VAL A 141 -11.51 -7.34 4.66
CA VAL A 141 -10.40 -6.94 3.78
C VAL A 141 -10.51 -5.46 3.46
N VAL A 142 -9.50 -4.71 3.89
CA VAL A 142 -9.32 -3.28 3.63
C VAL A 142 -8.57 -3.05 2.33
N MET A 143 -7.51 -3.82 2.11
CA MET A 143 -6.64 -3.69 0.96
C MET A 143 -6.07 -5.06 0.57
N LYS A 144 -6.00 -5.31 -0.72
CA LYS A 144 -5.27 -6.46 -1.28
C LYS A 144 -4.60 -6.01 -2.57
N TYR A 145 -3.29 -6.23 -2.67
CA TYR A 145 -2.52 -5.83 -3.84
C TYR A 145 -1.26 -6.68 -3.99
N TRP A 146 -0.58 -6.52 -5.11
CA TRP A 146 0.69 -7.15 -5.39
C TRP A 146 1.79 -6.12 -5.59
N ARG A 147 2.98 -6.44 -5.11
CA ARG A 147 4.19 -5.69 -5.42
C ARG A 147 5.36 -6.63 -5.69
N CYS A 148 6.34 -6.13 -6.39
CA CYS A 148 7.54 -6.88 -6.73
C CYS A 148 8.79 -6.10 -6.38
N PRO A 149 9.33 -6.25 -5.16
CA PRO A 149 10.63 -5.73 -4.82
C PRO A 149 11.75 -6.50 -5.53
N MET A 150 12.78 -5.77 -5.94
CA MET A 150 14.05 -6.32 -6.36
C MET A 150 14.96 -6.42 -5.13
N ILE A 151 15.34 -7.63 -4.78
CA ILE A 151 16.15 -7.95 -3.59
C ILE A 151 17.54 -8.44 -4.04
N PRO A 152 18.63 -7.99 -3.41
CA PRO A 152 19.97 -8.47 -3.70
C PRO A 152 20.12 -9.94 -3.29
N CYS A 153 20.95 -10.66 -4.01
CA CYS A 153 21.48 -11.94 -3.55
C CYS A 153 22.58 -11.70 -2.51
N ARG A 154 22.77 -12.65 -1.61
CA ARG A 154 23.87 -12.63 -0.63
C ARG A 154 25.21 -12.82 -1.31
N GLN A 155 25.27 -13.71 -2.29
CA GLN A 155 26.45 -13.95 -3.11
C GLN A 155 26.33 -13.22 -4.45
N LYS A 156 27.42 -12.58 -4.87
CA LYS A 156 27.43 -11.72 -6.07
C LYS A 156 27.14 -12.46 -7.37
N ASP A 157 27.62 -13.72 -7.47
CA ASP A 157 27.60 -14.51 -8.71
C ASP A 157 26.76 -15.80 -8.56
N VAL A 158 25.76 -15.79 -7.66
CA VAL A 158 24.93 -16.95 -7.40
C VAL A 158 23.93 -17.21 -8.53
N THR A 159 23.69 -18.49 -8.82
CA THR A 159 22.58 -18.97 -9.64
C THR A 159 21.64 -19.77 -8.75
N THR A 160 20.44 -19.25 -8.49
CA THR A 160 19.49 -19.87 -7.55
C THR A 160 18.53 -20.85 -8.21
N GLY A 161 18.41 -20.84 -9.55
CA GLY A 161 17.43 -21.64 -10.29
C GLY A 161 15.97 -21.14 -10.18
N LYS A 162 15.71 -20.12 -9.38
CA LYS A 162 14.36 -19.54 -9.19
C LYS A 162 13.94 -18.77 -10.45
N ASN A 163 12.86 -19.18 -11.12
CA ASN A 163 12.42 -18.60 -12.40
C ASN A 163 10.90 -18.65 -12.57
N ASP A 164 10.16 -18.24 -11.54
CA ASP A 164 8.70 -18.20 -11.59
C ASP A 164 8.19 -17.12 -12.56
N ASP A 165 7.00 -17.35 -13.11
CA ASP A 165 6.32 -16.40 -13.98
C ASP A 165 5.38 -15.50 -13.18
N PHE A 166 5.40 -14.19 -13.46
CA PHE A 166 4.52 -13.18 -12.85
C PHE A 166 3.46 -12.65 -13.81
N SER A 167 3.38 -13.17 -15.02
CA SER A 167 2.43 -12.69 -16.06
C SER A 167 0.96 -12.87 -15.68
N TRP A 168 0.68 -13.81 -14.77
CA TRP A 168 -0.66 -14.05 -14.25
C TRP A 168 -1.17 -12.94 -13.32
N ILE A 169 -0.29 -12.08 -12.78
CA ILE A 169 -0.68 -10.95 -11.95
C ILE A 169 -1.24 -9.85 -12.87
N PRO A 170 -2.53 -9.47 -12.73
CA PRO A 170 -3.13 -8.49 -13.62
C PRO A 170 -2.40 -7.14 -13.55
N GLU A 171 -2.11 -6.55 -14.69
CA GLU A 171 -1.49 -5.22 -14.75
C GLU A 171 -2.45 -4.10 -14.38
N LYS A 172 -3.75 -4.32 -14.62
CA LYS A 172 -4.83 -3.37 -14.37
C LYS A 172 -5.97 -4.08 -13.67
N LEU A 173 -6.64 -3.36 -12.79
CA LEU A 173 -7.93 -3.80 -12.24
C LEU A 173 -9.01 -3.72 -13.32
N SER A 174 -9.95 -4.64 -13.28
CA SER A 174 -11.12 -4.58 -14.15
C SER A 174 -12.05 -3.44 -13.73
N ILE A 175 -12.94 -3.02 -14.65
CA ILE A 175 -13.97 -2.00 -14.34
C ILE A 175 -14.90 -2.52 -13.25
N GLU A 176 -15.22 -3.81 -13.25
CA GLU A 176 -16.07 -4.44 -12.24
C GLU A 176 -15.42 -4.37 -10.85
N GLU A 177 -14.14 -4.66 -10.74
CA GLU A 177 -13.38 -4.56 -9.47
C GLU A 177 -13.34 -3.13 -8.96
N LEU A 178 -13.07 -2.16 -9.84
CA LEU A 178 -13.08 -0.73 -9.50
C LEU A 178 -14.48 -0.30 -9.04
N THR A 179 -15.52 -0.67 -9.77
CA THR A 179 -16.90 -0.33 -9.45
C THR A 179 -17.33 -0.94 -8.11
N ALA A 180 -16.91 -2.18 -7.83
CA ALA A 180 -17.21 -2.83 -6.54
C ALA A 180 -16.62 -2.05 -5.34
N CYS A 181 -15.46 -1.44 -5.50
CA CYS A 181 -14.84 -0.62 -4.46
C CYS A 181 -15.51 0.75 -4.28
N THR A 182 -16.26 1.23 -5.27
CA THR A 182 -16.99 2.52 -5.21
C THR A 182 -18.43 2.39 -4.75
N ARG A 183 -18.95 1.18 -4.59
CA ARG A 183 -20.30 0.92 -4.07
C ARG A 183 -20.38 1.14 -2.56
N LEU A 184 -20.14 2.38 -2.15
CA LEU A 184 -20.28 2.82 -0.77
C LEU A 184 -21.69 3.40 -0.58
N ASN A 185 -22.32 3.07 0.54
CA ASN A 185 -23.63 3.63 0.89
C ASN A 185 -23.47 5.05 1.47
N TRP A 186 -22.79 5.91 0.72
CA TRP A 186 -22.51 7.28 1.09
C TRP A 186 -23.55 8.25 0.52
N ASP A 187 -23.93 9.23 1.33
CA ASP A 187 -24.68 10.37 0.89
C ASP A 187 -23.73 11.47 0.41
N ILE A 188 -23.58 11.62 -0.89
CA ILE A 188 -22.65 12.60 -1.47
C ILE A 188 -23.23 14.01 -1.56
N ALA A 189 -24.52 14.21 -1.30
CA ALA A 189 -25.16 15.53 -1.39
C ALA A 189 -24.48 16.59 -0.51
N PRO A 190 -24.12 16.32 0.78
CA PRO A 190 -23.39 17.27 1.60
C PRO A 190 -22.01 17.62 1.00
N LEU A 191 -21.33 16.68 0.37
CA LEU A 191 -20.02 16.91 -0.25
C LEU A 191 -20.14 17.84 -1.46
N VAL A 192 -21.20 17.70 -2.25
CA VAL A 192 -21.45 18.53 -3.44
C VAL A 192 -21.93 19.93 -3.02
N SER A 193 -22.89 20.04 -2.08
CA SER A 193 -23.45 21.34 -1.65
C SER A 193 -22.45 22.18 -0.85
N SER A 194 -21.55 21.54 -0.09
CA SER A 194 -20.49 22.21 0.66
C SER A 194 -19.25 22.48 -0.19
N ALA A 195 -19.29 22.12 -1.48
CA ALA A 195 -18.24 22.54 -2.37
C ALA A 195 -18.20 24.07 -2.36
N PHE A 196 -17.25 24.61 -1.60
CA PHE A 196 -16.79 25.95 -1.86
C PHE A 196 -16.34 25.93 -3.31
N SER A 197 -17.23 26.37 -4.21
CA SER A 197 -16.87 26.73 -5.55
C SER A 197 -16.45 28.20 -5.49
N PRO A 198 -15.19 28.55 -5.19
CA PRO A 198 -14.69 29.70 -5.89
C PRO A 198 -14.90 29.30 -7.34
N GLU A 199 -15.46 30.17 -8.15
CA GLU A 199 -15.35 30.00 -9.59
C GLU A 199 -13.88 29.66 -9.84
N ILE A 200 -13.60 28.41 -10.12
CA ILE A 200 -12.23 28.00 -10.43
C ILE A 200 -11.97 28.79 -11.71
N PRO A 201 -11.04 29.77 -11.71
CA PRO A 201 -10.75 30.52 -12.93
C PRO A 201 -10.47 29.47 -13.98
N ARG A 202 -11.19 29.49 -15.09
CA ARG A 202 -10.89 28.61 -16.21
C ARG A 202 -9.54 29.07 -16.70
N PHE A 203 -8.50 28.34 -16.32
CA PHE A 203 -7.16 28.57 -16.86
C PHE A 203 -7.21 28.28 -18.33
N SER A 204 -6.88 29.28 -19.14
CA SER A 204 -6.65 29.13 -20.56
C SER A 204 -5.18 28.79 -20.80
N VAL A 205 -4.88 28.09 -21.87
CA VAL A 205 -3.49 27.85 -22.27
C VAL A 205 -2.81 29.20 -22.53
N GLY A 206 -1.81 29.53 -21.69
CA GLY A 206 -1.10 30.82 -21.76
C GLY A 206 -1.33 31.74 -20.56
N ASP A 207 -2.18 31.37 -19.59
CA ASP A 207 -2.29 32.09 -18.30
C ASP A 207 -1.02 31.83 -17.48
N HIS A 208 -0.37 32.91 -17.03
CA HIS A 208 0.87 32.92 -16.22
C HIS A 208 0.58 33.23 -14.77
#